data_d61128c9dd53ec4c8b2893061adaa484
#
_entry.id   d61128c9dd53ec4c8b2893061adaa484
#
_cell.length_a   1.000
_cell.length_b   1.000
_cell.length_c   1.000
_cell.angle_alpha   90.00
_cell.angle_beta   90.00
_cell.angle_gamma   90.00
#
_symmetry.space_group_name_H-M   'P 1'
#
loop_
_entity.id
_entity.type
_entity.pdbx_description
1 polymer ?
#
loop_
_entity_poly.entity_id
_entity_poly.type
_entity_poly.pdbx_seq_one_letter_code
_entity_poly.pdbx_strand_id
1 'polypeptide(L)'
;MSLLNVEKKFFIFCILTSSISYHISANKALEIAILNDQNNNGFIDSSSDMTMNLINRKGDVVSRKLRFKRLEVPEDGDKSIAVFESPRDVKGVAILSYAHKVKSDDQWLYLPALKRVKRIASKNKSGPFLGSEFSFEDFSFQEVEKYEYKLIGEEDYLNLKCFVIERTPLDPYSGYTKQLVWIDKENYLVQKIHLFDRKSFHLKTQKFEEYKLYEGFFWQPHKIEMINHQNGKSSILLFENVKLNSGFTDRDFTQNSLKRSR
;
A
#
# COMPACT_ATOMS: atom_id res chain seq x y z
N MET A 1 5.31 -49.23 33.79
CA MET A 1 6.33 -48.34 33.15
C MET A 1 6.02 -48.15 31.68
N SER A 2 4.77 -47.84 31.24
CA SER A 2 4.43 -47.74 29.80
C SER A 2 3.47 -46.62 29.43
N LEU A 3 2.87 -45.87 30.34
CA LEU A 3 1.91 -44.81 30.04
C LEU A 3 2.55 -43.41 29.87
N LEU A 4 3.68 -43.16 30.51
CA LEU A 4 4.38 -41.86 30.41
C LEU A 4 5.11 -41.62 29.07
N ASN A 5 5.41 -42.65 28.29
CA ASN A 5 6.10 -42.56 27.01
C ASN A 5 5.14 -42.30 25.82
N VAL A 6 3.85 -42.57 25.97
CA VAL A 6 2.87 -42.34 24.89
C VAL A 6 2.47 -40.87 24.84
N GLU A 7 2.28 -40.21 26.00
CA GLU A 7 1.91 -38.80 26.05
C GLU A 7 3.02 -37.87 25.53
N LYS A 8 4.31 -38.15 25.80
CA LYS A 8 5.42 -37.35 25.25
C LYS A 8 5.54 -37.49 23.74
N LYS A 9 5.29 -38.65 23.16
CA LYS A 9 5.34 -38.81 21.69
C LYS A 9 4.17 -38.13 21.00
N PHE A 10 2.98 -38.09 21.61
CA PHE A 10 1.82 -37.41 21.06
C PHE A 10 1.99 -35.87 21.08
N PHE A 11 2.57 -35.34 22.16
CA PHE A 11 2.83 -33.91 22.31
C PHE A 11 3.92 -33.39 21.32
N ILE A 12 4.99 -34.18 21.11
CA ILE A 12 6.05 -33.88 20.13
C ILE A 12 5.50 -33.97 18.70
N PHE A 13 4.63 -34.91 18.39
CA PHE A 13 4.01 -35.06 17.08
C PHE A 13 3.07 -33.88 16.74
N CYS A 14 2.27 -33.41 17.70
CA CYS A 14 1.41 -32.22 17.51
C CYS A 14 2.21 -30.93 17.31
N ILE A 15 3.35 -30.74 17.98
CA ILE A 15 4.21 -29.57 17.81
C ILE A 15 4.89 -29.60 16.45
N LEU A 16 5.37 -30.75 15.98
CA LEU A 16 6.00 -30.90 14.67
C LEU A 16 5.00 -30.68 13.51
N THR A 17 3.79 -31.19 13.61
CA THR A 17 2.77 -31.00 12.57
C THR A 17 2.28 -29.55 12.50
N SER A 18 2.17 -28.85 13.62
CA SER A 18 1.77 -27.43 13.63
C SER A 18 2.85 -26.53 13.03
N SER A 19 4.13 -26.78 13.29
CA SER A 19 5.22 -26.02 12.70
C SER A 19 5.35 -26.23 11.19
N ILE A 20 5.20 -27.46 10.71
CA ILE A 20 5.21 -27.77 9.26
C ILE A 20 4.03 -27.08 8.56
N SER A 21 2.84 -27.14 9.11
CA SER A 21 1.66 -26.48 8.53
C SER A 21 1.82 -24.95 8.49
N TYR A 22 2.42 -24.36 9.52
CA TYR A 22 2.71 -22.93 9.55
C TYR A 22 3.71 -22.52 8.44
N HIS A 23 4.80 -23.26 8.27
CA HIS A 23 5.79 -22.98 7.22
C HIS A 23 5.19 -23.14 5.81
N ILE A 24 4.36 -24.13 5.56
CA ILE A 24 3.68 -24.32 4.26
C ILE A 24 2.73 -23.14 3.99
N SER A 25 1.98 -22.70 4.98
CA SER A 25 1.06 -21.55 4.88
C SER A 25 1.80 -20.24 4.62
N ALA A 26 2.91 -20.00 5.31
CA ALA A 26 3.74 -18.81 5.12
C ALA A 26 4.38 -18.77 3.71
N ASN A 27 4.93 -19.89 3.23
CA ASN A 27 5.51 -20.00 1.91
C ASN A 27 4.48 -19.75 0.82
N LYS A 28 3.26 -20.29 0.95
CA LYS A 28 2.18 -20.07 -0.02
C LYS A 28 1.72 -18.60 -0.05
N ALA A 29 1.60 -17.97 1.12
CA ALA A 29 1.21 -16.56 1.22
C ALA A 29 2.27 -15.64 0.62
N LEU A 30 3.56 -15.92 0.83
CA LEU A 30 4.67 -15.20 0.23
C LEU A 30 4.66 -15.35 -1.30
N GLU A 31 4.44 -16.57 -1.81
CA GLU A 31 4.31 -16.82 -3.26
C GLU A 31 3.19 -15.97 -3.87
N ILE A 32 2.02 -15.93 -3.24
CA ILE A 32 0.88 -15.10 -3.68
C ILE A 32 1.26 -13.61 -3.68
N ALA A 33 1.96 -13.14 -2.63
CA ALA A 33 2.41 -11.75 -2.55
C ALA A 33 3.42 -11.41 -3.66
N ILE A 34 4.35 -12.30 -3.98
CA ILE A 34 5.32 -12.14 -5.08
C ILE A 34 4.60 -12.08 -6.43
N LEU A 35 3.63 -12.98 -6.68
CA LEU A 35 2.85 -12.96 -7.93
C LEU A 35 2.03 -11.68 -8.07
N ASN A 36 1.46 -11.17 -6.97
CA ASN A 36 0.80 -9.86 -6.98
C ASN A 36 1.77 -8.73 -7.30
N ASP A 37 2.96 -8.74 -6.69
CA ASP A 37 3.99 -7.72 -6.93
C ASP A 37 4.44 -7.68 -8.39
N GLN A 38 4.66 -8.84 -9.00
CA GLN A 38 5.05 -8.95 -10.41
C GLN A 38 4.07 -8.28 -11.38
N ASN A 39 2.77 -8.27 -11.07
CA ASN A 39 1.74 -7.61 -11.89
C ASN A 39 1.76 -6.07 -11.78
N ASN A 40 2.52 -5.52 -10.83
CA ASN A 40 2.68 -4.09 -10.60
C ASN A 40 4.05 -3.56 -11.02
N ASN A 41 4.89 -4.40 -11.63
CA ASN A 41 6.26 -4.11 -12.03
C ASN A 41 6.42 -4.13 -13.56
N GLY A 42 7.59 -3.70 -14.06
CA GLY A 42 7.94 -3.69 -15.49
C GLY A 42 7.49 -2.44 -16.24
N PHE A 43 6.88 -1.46 -15.56
CA PHE A 43 6.38 -0.23 -16.20
C PHE A 43 7.47 0.83 -16.42
N ILE A 44 8.69 0.64 -15.94
CA ILE A 44 9.86 1.52 -16.00
C ILE A 44 9.57 2.87 -15.32
N ASP A 45 8.69 3.67 -15.89
CA ASP A 45 8.16 4.90 -15.30
C ASP A 45 6.70 5.11 -15.68
N SER A 46 5.97 5.84 -14.85
CA SER A 46 4.58 6.19 -15.17
C SER A 46 4.20 7.59 -14.68
N SER A 47 3.18 8.15 -15.31
CA SER A 47 2.50 9.36 -14.85
C SER A 47 1.00 9.22 -14.97
N SER A 48 0.27 9.94 -14.12
CA SER A 48 -1.18 10.05 -14.20
C SER A 48 -1.67 11.36 -13.60
N ASP A 49 -2.87 11.77 -14.01
CA ASP A 49 -3.66 12.73 -13.27
C ASP A 49 -4.41 11.97 -12.16
N MET A 50 -4.50 12.59 -10.98
CA MET A 50 -5.18 12.01 -9.83
C MET A 50 -6.18 13.00 -9.25
N THR A 51 -7.39 12.55 -9.00
CA THR A 51 -8.39 13.28 -8.21
C THR A 51 -8.53 12.61 -6.85
N MET A 52 -8.32 13.35 -5.77
CA MET A 52 -8.52 12.91 -4.39
C MET A 52 -9.78 13.56 -3.84
N ASN A 53 -10.80 12.76 -3.56
CA ASN A 53 -12.03 13.19 -2.93
C ASN A 53 -11.99 12.84 -1.44
N LEU A 54 -12.15 13.83 -0.58
CA LEU A 54 -12.26 13.70 0.86
C LEU A 54 -13.74 13.80 1.24
N ILE A 55 -14.27 12.76 1.88
CA ILE A 55 -15.69 12.63 2.18
C ILE A 55 -15.85 12.60 3.70
N ASN A 56 -16.61 13.54 4.25
CA ASN A 56 -16.86 13.59 5.68
C ASN A 56 -18.04 12.68 6.09
N ARG A 57 -18.31 12.59 7.40
CA ARG A 57 -19.40 11.76 7.95
C ARG A 57 -20.79 12.12 7.44
N LYS A 58 -20.98 13.34 6.92
CA LYS A 58 -22.27 13.82 6.39
C LYS A 58 -22.40 13.58 4.88
N GLY A 59 -21.31 13.12 4.23
CA GLY A 59 -21.27 12.91 2.79
C GLY A 59 -20.79 14.15 2.01
N ASP A 60 -20.43 15.25 2.68
CA ASP A 60 -19.84 16.41 1.96
C ASP A 60 -18.49 16.05 1.38
N VAL A 61 -18.22 16.49 0.16
CA VAL A 61 -17.03 16.14 -0.61
C VAL A 61 -16.17 17.36 -0.86
N VAL A 62 -14.86 17.23 -0.58
CA VAL A 62 -13.83 18.17 -1.00
C VAL A 62 -12.90 17.47 -1.99
N SER A 63 -12.81 18.00 -3.21
CA SER A 63 -11.99 17.42 -4.28
C SER A 63 -10.66 18.16 -4.41
N ARG A 64 -9.60 17.42 -4.67
CA ARG A 64 -8.25 17.92 -4.94
C ARG A 64 -7.69 17.26 -6.19
N LYS A 65 -7.06 18.04 -7.05
CA LYS A 65 -6.37 17.52 -8.24
C LYS A 65 -4.88 17.45 -7.98
N LEU A 66 -4.26 16.36 -8.41
CA LEU A 66 -2.83 16.10 -8.29
C LEU A 66 -2.29 15.57 -9.61
N ARG A 67 -1.01 15.80 -9.86
CA ARG A 67 -0.22 14.99 -10.82
C ARG A 67 0.59 13.99 -10.03
N PHE A 68 0.61 12.77 -10.51
CA PHE A 68 1.35 11.67 -9.91
C PHE A 68 2.38 11.14 -10.91
N LYS A 69 3.58 10.85 -10.43
CA LYS A 69 4.65 10.21 -11.20
C LYS A 69 5.27 9.11 -10.36
N ARG A 70 5.68 8.04 -11.02
CA ARG A 70 6.37 6.90 -10.43
C ARG A 70 7.55 6.50 -11.28
N LEU A 71 8.65 6.09 -10.65
CA LEU A 71 9.84 5.52 -11.27
C LEU A 71 10.11 4.18 -10.61
N GLU A 72 10.18 3.14 -11.40
CA GLU A 72 10.56 1.80 -10.96
C GLU A 72 12.05 1.76 -10.63
N VAL A 73 12.38 1.17 -9.48
CA VAL A 73 13.76 0.96 -9.02
C VAL A 73 13.92 -0.50 -8.59
N PRO A 74 14.17 -1.43 -9.52
CA PRO A 74 14.15 -2.87 -9.25
C PRO A 74 15.09 -3.33 -8.15
N GLU A 75 16.21 -2.62 -7.96
CA GLU A 75 17.27 -2.97 -6.99
C GLU A 75 16.90 -2.60 -5.54
N ASP A 76 15.96 -1.67 -5.34
CA ASP A 76 15.58 -1.22 -3.99
C ASP A 76 14.04 -1.13 -3.89
N GLY A 77 13.46 0.00 -4.09
CA GLY A 77 12.03 0.25 -4.08
C GLY A 77 11.72 1.53 -4.84
N ASP A 78 10.49 1.64 -5.29
CA ASP A 78 10.07 2.68 -6.22
C ASP A 78 10.14 4.09 -5.65
N LYS A 79 10.33 5.04 -6.55
CA LYS A 79 10.23 6.47 -6.24
C LYS A 79 8.93 7.03 -6.79
N SER A 80 8.30 7.89 -6.00
CA SER A 80 7.10 8.59 -6.47
C SER A 80 7.09 10.05 -6.07
N ILE A 81 6.39 10.84 -6.86
CA ILE A 81 6.12 12.25 -6.57
C ILE A 81 4.66 12.56 -6.87
N ALA A 82 3.94 13.15 -5.90
CA ALA A 82 2.60 13.67 -6.09
C ALA A 82 2.60 15.18 -5.84
N VAL A 83 2.00 15.95 -6.76
CA VAL A 83 1.96 17.41 -6.70
C VAL A 83 0.53 17.89 -6.78
N PHE A 84 0.07 18.61 -5.77
CA PHE A 84 -1.27 19.19 -5.75
C PHE A 84 -1.37 20.39 -6.73
N GLU A 85 -2.38 20.38 -7.58
CA GLU A 85 -2.67 21.43 -8.55
C GLU A 85 -3.83 22.32 -8.12
N SER A 86 -4.80 21.75 -7.43
CA SER A 86 -5.96 22.46 -6.90
C SER A 86 -6.53 21.75 -5.66
N PRO A 87 -7.32 22.45 -4.83
CA PRO A 87 -7.61 23.88 -4.84
C PRO A 87 -6.43 24.75 -4.37
N ARG A 88 -6.65 26.07 -4.31
CA ARG A 88 -5.59 27.07 -4.04
C ARG A 88 -4.86 26.87 -2.73
N ASP A 89 -5.53 26.41 -1.69
CA ASP A 89 -4.99 26.19 -0.34
C ASP A 89 -3.93 25.07 -0.28
N VAL A 90 -4.00 24.08 -1.18
CA VAL A 90 -3.02 22.98 -1.28
C VAL A 90 -2.16 23.05 -2.53
N LYS A 91 -2.43 24.00 -3.46
CA LYS A 91 -1.69 24.10 -4.74
C LYS A 91 -0.19 24.23 -4.52
N GLY A 92 0.57 23.35 -5.21
CA GLY A 92 2.03 23.30 -5.15
C GLY A 92 2.57 22.55 -3.92
N VAL A 93 1.71 22.08 -3.00
CA VAL A 93 2.14 21.08 -2.02
C VAL A 93 2.54 19.83 -2.78
N ALA A 94 3.68 19.23 -2.41
CA ALA A 94 4.17 18.04 -3.09
C ALA A 94 4.78 17.06 -2.09
N ILE A 95 4.58 15.76 -2.31
CA ILE A 95 5.23 14.69 -1.58
C ILE A 95 6.16 13.93 -2.52
N LEU A 96 7.37 13.63 -2.06
CA LEU A 96 8.32 12.73 -2.67
C LEU A 96 8.48 11.54 -1.73
N SER A 97 8.35 10.33 -2.26
CA SER A 97 8.54 9.08 -1.51
C SER A 97 9.58 8.22 -2.22
N TYR A 98 10.48 7.64 -1.44
CA TYR A 98 11.36 6.55 -1.84
C TYR A 98 10.97 5.34 -1.00
N ALA A 99 10.40 4.34 -1.63
CA ALA A 99 10.24 3.05 -1.02
C ALA A 99 11.61 2.37 -0.91
N HIS A 100 11.75 1.45 0.01
CA HIS A 100 12.96 0.66 0.19
C HIS A 100 12.59 -0.76 0.59
N LYS A 101 13.26 -1.76 0.06
CA LYS A 101 13.00 -3.17 0.38
C LYS A 101 13.33 -3.53 1.83
N VAL A 102 14.40 -2.98 2.37
CA VAL A 102 14.94 -3.37 3.68
C VAL A 102 14.76 -2.30 4.74
N LYS A 103 15.16 -1.07 4.47
CA LYS A 103 15.08 0.04 5.42
C LYS A 103 13.73 0.74 5.38
N SER A 104 13.45 1.58 6.39
CA SER A 104 12.26 2.44 6.38
C SER A 104 12.28 3.40 5.19
N ASP A 105 11.11 3.68 4.61
CA ASP A 105 10.93 4.60 3.49
C ASP A 105 11.33 6.01 3.85
N ASP A 106 11.84 6.72 2.85
CA ASP A 106 12.13 8.13 2.95
C ASP A 106 11.02 8.96 2.30
N GLN A 107 10.46 9.90 3.03
CA GLN A 107 9.42 10.78 2.52
C GLN A 107 9.72 12.24 2.84
N TRP A 108 9.46 13.11 1.87
CA TRP A 108 9.62 14.57 2.02
C TRP A 108 8.36 15.29 1.52
N LEU A 109 7.89 16.23 2.32
CA LEU A 109 6.77 17.10 2.00
C LEU A 109 7.28 18.51 1.70
N TYR A 110 6.96 19.03 0.54
CA TYR A 110 7.19 20.44 0.21
C TYR A 110 5.95 21.27 0.53
N LEU A 111 6.14 22.33 1.28
CA LEU A 111 5.11 23.30 1.66
C LEU A 111 5.41 24.65 1.01
N PRO A 112 4.71 25.03 -0.09
CA PRO A 112 5.02 26.25 -0.84
C PRO A 112 4.85 27.53 -0.01
N ALA A 113 3.88 27.59 0.89
CA ALA A 113 3.68 28.71 1.79
C ALA A 113 4.90 29.00 2.70
N LEU A 114 5.64 27.94 3.06
CA LEU A 114 6.85 28.03 3.87
C LEU A 114 8.14 28.00 3.03
N LYS A 115 8.03 27.72 1.71
CA LYS A 115 9.14 27.49 0.77
C LYS A 115 10.14 26.43 1.32
N ARG A 116 9.66 25.44 2.05
CA ARG A 116 10.48 24.43 2.75
C ARG A 116 10.12 23.03 2.36
N VAL A 117 11.14 22.19 2.22
CA VAL A 117 11.03 20.73 2.19
C VAL A 117 11.20 20.21 3.61
N LYS A 118 10.25 19.42 4.10
CA LYS A 118 10.28 18.79 5.43
C LYS A 118 10.32 17.28 5.26
N ARG A 119 11.31 16.61 5.85
CA ARG A 119 11.34 15.16 5.92
C ARG A 119 10.26 14.67 6.89
N ILE A 120 9.49 13.68 6.50
CA ILE A 120 8.54 12.98 7.36
C ILE A 120 9.34 11.95 8.17
N ALA A 121 9.40 12.14 9.48
CA ALA A 121 10.07 11.17 10.35
C ALA A 121 9.28 9.84 10.33
N SER A 122 9.98 8.70 10.38
CA SER A 122 9.37 7.36 10.32
C SER A 122 8.26 7.18 11.36
N LYS A 123 8.41 7.71 12.57
CA LYS A 123 7.39 7.70 13.63
C LYS A 123 6.10 8.47 13.30
N ASN A 124 6.11 9.32 12.29
CA ASN A 124 4.97 10.15 11.88
C ASN A 124 4.30 9.63 10.60
N LYS A 125 4.80 8.56 9.99
CA LYS A 125 4.27 8.03 8.73
C LYS A 125 2.84 7.48 8.84
N SER A 126 2.41 7.09 10.04
CA SER A 126 1.03 6.67 10.33
C SER A 126 0.05 7.84 10.44
N GLY A 127 0.53 9.09 10.40
CA GLY A 127 -0.33 10.28 10.42
C GLY A 127 -1.11 10.46 9.12
N PRO A 128 -2.26 11.18 9.15
CA PRO A 128 -3.10 11.38 7.99
C PRO A 128 -2.40 12.24 6.92
N PHE A 129 -2.50 11.82 5.67
CA PHE A 129 -1.96 12.56 4.53
C PHE A 129 -2.89 13.72 4.17
N LEU A 130 -2.49 14.93 4.56
CA LEU A 130 -3.18 16.19 4.25
C LEU A 130 -4.71 16.16 4.50
N GLY A 131 -5.13 15.50 5.59
CA GLY A 131 -6.53 15.44 6.01
C GLY A 131 -7.38 14.40 5.27
N SER A 132 -6.78 13.57 4.41
CA SER A 132 -7.42 12.39 3.85
C SER A 132 -7.42 11.23 4.86
N GLU A 133 -8.16 10.16 4.57
CA GLU A 133 -8.11 8.93 5.34
C GLU A 133 -6.93 8.03 4.98
N PHE A 134 -6.16 8.37 3.95
CA PHE A 134 -4.85 7.78 3.71
C PHE A 134 -3.83 8.34 4.70
N SER A 135 -2.90 7.52 5.15
CA SER A 135 -1.73 7.92 5.92
C SER A 135 -0.53 8.18 5.00
N PHE A 136 0.54 8.77 5.51
CA PHE A 136 1.78 8.92 4.73
C PHE A 136 2.35 7.58 4.30
N GLU A 137 2.25 6.53 5.12
CA GLU A 137 2.70 5.18 4.76
C GLU A 137 1.88 4.55 3.63
N ASP A 138 0.62 4.97 3.40
CA ASP A 138 -0.21 4.48 2.30
C ASP A 138 0.21 5.10 0.95
N PHE A 139 1.05 6.14 0.94
CA PHE A 139 1.67 6.75 -0.25
C PHE A 139 3.09 6.24 -0.53
N SER A 140 3.53 5.22 0.15
CA SER A 140 4.74 4.47 -0.17
C SER A 140 4.37 3.13 -0.77
N PHE A 141 5.14 2.65 -1.75
CA PHE A 141 4.87 1.35 -2.34
C PHE A 141 5.20 0.23 -1.35
N GLN A 142 4.43 -0.84 -1.46
CA GLN A 142 4.44 -1.93 -0.49
C GLN A 142 5.38 -3.04 -1.00
N GLU A 143 6.65 -2.95 -0.66
CA GLU A 143 7.64 -3.96 -1.02
C GLU A 143 7.36 -5.28 -0.27
N VAL A 144 7.53 -6.40 -0.95
CA VAL A 144 7.24 -7.74 -0.40
C VAL A 144 8.07 -8.03 0.85
N GLU A 145 9.32 -7.60 0.88
CA GLU A 145 10.26 -7.83 1.97
C GLU A 145 9.90 -7.13 3.28
N LYS A 146 8.94 -6.22 3.27
CA LYS A 146 8.52 -5.44 4.45
C LYS A 146 7.50 -6.10 5.34
N TYR A 147 7.10 -7.32 5.02
CA TYR A 147 6.03 -8.01 5.74
C TYR A 147 6.36 -9.46 6.03
N GLU A 148 5.84 -9.95 7.12
CA GLU A 148 5.62 -11.37 7.32
C GLU A 148 4.25 -11.75 6.75
N TYR A 149 4.15 -12.94 6.15
CA TYR A 149 2.95 -13.39 5.44
C TYR A 149 2.39 -14.67 6.04
N LYS A 150 1.05 -14.78 6.05
CA LYS A 150 0.34 -15.98 6.43
C LYS A 150 -0.91 -16.14 5.57
N LEU A 151 -1.13 -17.32 4.98
CA LEU A 151 -2.39 -17.64 4.30
C LEU A 151 -3.47 -17.90 5.35
N ILE A 152 -4.56 -17.12 5.28
CA ILE A 152 -5.71 -17.27 6.17
C ILE A 152 -6.72 -18.23 5.57
N GLY A 153 -6.94 -18.16 4.24
CA GLY A 153 -7.88 -19.00 3.54
C GLY A 153 -8.25 -18.45 2.17
N GLU A 154 -9.44 -18.79 1.76
CA GLU A 154 -10.01 -18.36 0.47
C GLU A 154 -11.44 -17.86 0.72
N GLU A 155 -11.81 -16.78 0.06
CA GLU A 155 -13.14 -16.18 0.14
C GLU A 155 -13.59 -15.67 -1.22
N ASP A 156 -14.90 -15.61 -1.42
CA ASP A 156 -15.48 -14.94 -2.58
C ASP A 156 -15.64 -13.44 -2.27
N TYR A 157 -15.19 -12.58 -3.18
CA TYR A 157 -15.37 -11.14 -3.09
C TYR A 157 -15.78 -10.57 -4.46
N LEU A 158 -16.95 -9.94 -4.55
CA LEU A 158 -17.49 -9.35 -5.79
C LEU A 158 -17.47 -10.34 -6.99
N ASN A 159 -17.87 -11.60 -6.74
CA ASN A 159 -17.85 -12.72 -7.71
C ASN A 159 -16.46 -13.19 -8.14
N LEU A 160 -15.40 -12.73 -7.49
CA LEU A 160 -14.03 -13.21 -7.69
C LEU A 160 -13.66 -14.21 -6.60
N LYS A 161 -13.01 -15.30 -6.97
CA LYS A 161 -12.35 -16.21 -6.01
C LYS A 161 -11.07 -15.56 -5.54
N CYS A 162 -10.92 -15.30 -4.25
CA CYS A 162 -9.76 -14.64 -3.68
C CYS A 162 -9.01 -15.53 -2.69
N PHE A 163 -7.69 -15.43 -2.70
CA PHE A 163 -6.87 -15.76 -1.54
C PHE A 163 -7.03 -14.66 -0.49
N VAL A 164 -7.06 -15.03 0.78
CA VAL A 164 -6.99 -14.09 1.92
C VAL A 164 -5.67 -14.31 2.61
N ILE A 165 -4.77 -13.34 2.53
CA ILE A 165 -3.49 -13.37 3.22
C ILE A 165 -3.46 -12.33 4.33
N GLU A 166 -2.88 -12.70 5.48
CA GLU A 166 -2.48 -11.74 6.51
C GLU A 166 -1.04 -11.34 6.24
N ARG A 167 -0.77 -10.03 6.24
CA ARG A 167 0.57 -9.49 6.24
C ARG A 167 0.79 -8.62 7.47
N THR A 168 1.90 -8.85 8.17
CA THR A 168 2.30 -8.13 9.37
C THR A 168 3.47 -7.24 9.04
N PRO A 169 3.37 -5.90 9.19
CA PRO A 169 4.47 -5.00 8.90
C PRO A 169 5.67 -5.27 9.82
N LEU A 170 6.87 -5.33 9.24
CA LEU A 170 8.15 -5.44 9.98
C LEU A 170 8.61 -4.08 10.55
N ASP A 171 8.13 -2.96 9.98
CA ASP A 171 8.47 -1.64 10.47
C ASP A 171 7.72 -1.33 11.79
N PRO A 172 8.43 -1.13 12.91
CA PRO A 172 7.82 -0.86 14.22
C PRO A 172 7.07 0.47 14.28
N TYR A 173 7.27 1.37 13.31
CA TYR A 173 6.60 2.65 13.21
C TYR A 173 5.33 2.61 12.36
N SER A 174 4.97 1.47 11.76
CA SER A 174 3.70 1.33 11.06
C SER A 174 2.52 1.68 11.97
N GLY A 175 1.52 2.34 11.42
CA GLY A 175 0.24 2.59 12.08
C GLY A 175 -0.63 1.34 12.17
N TYR A 176 -0.25 0.28 11.46
CA TYR A 176 -0.99 -0.97 11.35
C TYR A 176 -0.26 -2.11 12.05
N THR A 177 -0.99 -2.91 12.84
CA THR A 177 -0.46 -4.14 13.43
C THR A 177 -0.49 -5.29 12.45
N LYS A 178 -1.51 -5.32 11.59
CA LYS A 178 -1.68 -6.30 10.53
C LYS A 178 -2.62 -5.79 9.45
N GLN A 179 -2.61 -6.47 8.34
CA GLN A 179 -3.48 -6.22 7.20
C GLN A 179 -4.01 -7.57 6.68
N LEU A 180 -5.32 -7.67 6.41
CA LEU A 180 -5.88 -8.80 5.68
C LEU A 180 -6.10 -8.37 4.24
N VAL A 181 -5.54 -9.09 3.29
CA VAL A 181 -5.50 -8.73 1.88
C VAL A 181 -6.22 -9.79 1.07
N TRP A 182 -7.24 -9.39 0.31
CA TRP A 182 -7.95 -10.21 -0.67
C TRP A 182 -7.31 -10.05 -2.03
N ILE A 183 -6.77 -11.12 -2.57
CA ILE A 183 -6.06 -11.16 -3.86
C ILE A 183 -6.80 -12.15 -4.74
N ASP A 184 -7.28 -11.71 -5.92
CA ASP A 184 -7.97 -12.61 -6.82
C ASP A 184 -7.04 -13.70 -7.36
N LYS A 185 -7.62 -14.89 -7.63
CA LYS A 185 -6.85 -16.08 -8.01
C LYS A 185 -6.49 -16.13 -9.49
N GLU A 186 -7.12 -15.31 -10.31
CA GLU A 186 -6.93 -15.34 -11.77
C GLU A 186 -5.77 -14.43 -12.16
N ASN A 187 -5.80 -13.18 -11.70
CA ASN A 187 -4.82 -12.16 -12.07
C ASN A 187 -3.91 -11.74 -10.92
N TYR A 188 -4.07 -12.30 -9.72
CA TYR A 188 -3.31 -11.93 -8.53
C TYR A 188 -3.36 -10.43 -8.19
N LEU A 189 -4.50 -9.77 -8.45
CA LEU A 189 -4.70 -8.36 -8.14
C LEU A 189 -5.35 -8.19 -6.76
N VAL A 190 -4.88 -7.19 -6.01
CA VAL A 190 -5.48 -6.84 -4.72
C VAL A 190 -6.87 -6.25 -4.94
N GLN A 191 -7.89 -6.84 -4.34
CA GLN A 191 -9.27 -6.36 -4.44
C GLN A 191 -9.67 -5.50 -3.22
N LYS A 192 -9.19 -5.91 -2.04
CA LYS A 192 -9.53 -5.27 -0.77
C LYS A 192 -8.45 -5.51 0.28
N ILE A 193 -8.28 -4.53 1.17
CA ILE A 193 -7.41 -4.66 2.35
C ILE A 193 -8.18 -4.18 3.58
N HIS A 194 -8.21 -4.99 4.63
CA HIS A 194 -8.59 -4.56 5.98
C HIS A 194 -7.35 -4.21 6.77
N LEU A 195 -7.30 -2.99 7.30
CA LEU A 195 -6.19 -2.42 8.03
C LEU A 195 -6.54 -2.34 9.52
N PHE A 196 -5.68 -2.88 10.38
CA PHE A 196 -5.90 -2.94 11.83
C PHE A 196 -4.95 -2.00 12.55
N ASP A 197 -5.50 -1.19 13.47
CA ASP A 197 -4.73 -0.21 14.24
C ASP A 197 -3.79 -0.86 15.27
N ARG A 198 -3.02 -0.03 15.99
CA ARG A 198 -2.08 -0.48 17.03
C ARG A 198 -2.74 -1.18 18.23
N LYS A 199 -4.06 -1.12 18.35
CA LYS A 199 -4.87 -1.87 19.33
C LYS A 199 -5.52 -3.10 18.72
N SER A 200 -5.17 -3.42 17.47
CA SER A 200 -5.73 -4.54 16.68
C SER A 200 -7.23 -4.43 16.39
N PHE A 201 -7.81 -3.21 16.44
CA PHE A 201 -9.16 -2.97 15.97
C PHE A 201 -9.16 -2.70 14.46
N HIS A 202 -10.21 -3.12 13.77
CA HIS A 202 -10.41 -2.79 12.36
C HIS A 202 -10.56 -1.28 12.21
N LEU A 203 -9.53 -0.65 11.65
CA LEU A 203 -9.44 0.79 11.49
C LEU A 203 -10.04 1.23 10.16
N LYS A 204 -9.55 0.64 9.06
CA LYS A 204 -9.88 1.07 7.70
C LYS A 204 -10.10 -0.13 6.79
N THR A 205 -10.88 0.10 5.73
CA THR A 205 -10.93 -0.77 4.55
C THR A 205 -10.46 0.01 3.34
N GLN A 206 -9.48 -0.54 2.63
CA GLN A 206 -9.06 -0.04 1.32
C GLN A 206 -9.61 -0.96 0.24
N LYS A 207 -10.23 -0.41 -0.81
CA LYS A 207 -10.76 -1.14 -1.96
C LYS A 207 -10.07 -0.67 -3.22
N PHE A 208 -9.84 -1.59 -4.14
CA PHE A 208 -9.22 -1.34 -5.43
C PHE A 208 -10.20 -1.76 -6.52
N GLU A 209 -10.54 -0.83 -7.37
CA GLU A 209 -11.62 -0.99 -8.34
C GLU A 209 -11.18 -0.45 -9.72
N GLU A 210 -11.91 -0.83 -10.76
CA GLU A 210 -11.72 -0.34 -12.12
C GLU A 210 -10.30 -0.61 -12.66
N TYR A 211 -9.79 -1.83 -12.46
CA TYR A 211 -8.50 -2.23 -12.99
C TYR A 211 -8.46 -2.16 -14.52
N LYS A 212 -7.38 -1.61 -15.06
CA LYS A 212 -7.09 -1.64 -16.50
C LYS A 212 -5.70 -2.18 -16.74
N LEU A 213 -5.57 -3.00 -17.79
CA LEU A 213 -4.30 -3.54 -18.25
C LEU A 213 -3.66 -2.59 -19.26
N TYR A 214 -2.46 -2.16 -19.00
CA TYR A 214 -1.64 -1.30 -19.86
C TYR A 214 -0.54 -2.12 -20.51
N GLU A 215 -0.33 -1.92 -21.80
CA GLU A 215 0.72 -2.56 -22.61
C GLU A 215 0.74 -4.10 -22.50
N GLY A 216 -0.35 -4.72 -22.01
CA GLY A 216 -0.50 -6.17 -21.88
C GLY A 216 0.14 -6.79 -20.64
N PHE A 217 0.76 -6.00 -19.74
CA PHE A 217 1.44 -6.55 -18.56
C PHE A 217 1.23 -5.76 -17.26
N PHE A 218 0.99 -4.45 -17.30
CA PHE A 218 0.88 -3.61 -16.12
C PHE A 218 -0.59 -3.35 -15.76
N TRP A 219 -1.01 -3.78 -14.58
CA TRP A 219 -2.34 -3.54 -14.06
C TRP A 219 -2.40 -2.29 -13.17
N GLN A 220 -3.27 -1.36 -13.47
CA GLN A 220 -3.49 -0.14 -12.70
C GLN A 220 -4.95 -0.07 -12.23
N PRO A 221 -5.23 0.00 -10.90
CA PRO A 221 -6.57 0.36 -10.42
C PRO A 221 -6.83 1.84 -10.72
N HIS A 222 -7.98 2.14 -11.29
CA HIS A 222 -8.39 3.52 -11.58
C HIS A 222 -9.14 4.19 -10.44
N LYS A 223 -9.60 3.38 -9.48
CA LYS A 223 -10.26 3.86 -8.27
C LYS A 223 -9.72 3.12 -7.05
N ILE A 224 -9.29 3.89 -6.04
CA ILE A 224 -8.90 3.37 -4.72
C ILE A 224 -9.72 4.11 -3.68
N GLU A 225 -10.51 3.37 -2.89
CA GLU A 225 -11.30 3.93 -1.79
C GLU A 225 -10.72 3.53 -0.44
N MET A 226 -10.57 4.47 0.47
CA MET A 226 -10.21 4.25 1.87
C MET A 226 -11.36 4.66 2.77
N ILE A 227 -11.93 3.70 3.48
CA ILE A 227 -13.04 3.91 4.42
C ILE A 227 -12.53 3.75 5.84
N ASN A 228 -12.70 4.77 6.68
CA ASN A 228 -12.31 4.72 8.09
C ASN A 228 -13.54 4.40 8.95
N HIS A 229 -13.52 3.24 9.58
CA HIS A 229 -14.65 2.72 10.37
C HIS A 229 -14.76 3.36 11.76
N GLN A 230 -13.68 3.98 12.25
CA GLN A 230 -13.68 4.59 13.59
C GLN A 230 -14.21 6.03 13.56
N ASN A 231 -13.99 6.77 12.46
CA ASN A 231 -14.43 8.16 12.35
C ASN A 231 -15.56 8.37 11.34
N GLY A 232 -15.93 7.35 10.55
CA GLY A 232 -17.00 7.39 9.55
C GLY A 232 -16.71 8.28 8.33
N LYS A 233 -15.44 8.59 8.06
CA LYS A 233 -15.00 9.34 6.87
C LYS A 233 -14.43 8.38 5.83
N SER A 234 -14.35 8.85 4.59
CA SER A 234 -13.67 8.13 3.52
C SER A 234 -12.88 9.06 2.62
N SER A 235 -11.99 8.48 1.81
CA SER A 235 -11.29 9.19 0.76
C SER A 235 -11.19 8.31 -0.48
N ILE A 236 -11.35 8.90 -1.66
CA ILE A 236 -11.29 8.20 -2.93
C ILE A 236 -10.17 8.82 -3.77
N LEU A 237 -9.31 8.00 -4.34
CA LEU A 237 -8.35 8.35 -5.38
C LEU A 237 -8.87 7.85 -6.71
N LEU A 238 -8.98 8.74 -7.69
CA LEU A 238 -9.32 8.42 -9.07
C LEU A 238 -8.12 8.72 -9.95
N PHE A 239 -7.72 7.75 -10.78
CA PHE A 239 -6.56 7.87 -11.68
C PHE A 239 -7.03 7.98 -13.12
N GLU A 240 -6.54 8.99 -13.82
CA GLU A 240 -6.85 9.27 -15.22
C GLU A 240 -5.56 9.53 -16.00
N ASN A 241 -5.64 9.45 -17.32
CA ASN A 241 -4.53 9.79 -18.23
C ASN A 241 -3.21 9.07 -17.89
N VAL A 242 -3.31 7.79 -17.48
CA VAL A 242 -2.13 6.97 -17.16
C VAL A 242 -1.28 6.79 -18.41
N LYS A 243 0.00 7.09 -18.28
CA LYS A 243 1.02 6.94 -19.33
C LYS A 243 2.21 6.20 -18.75
N LEU A 244 2.71 5.22 -19.48
CA LEU A 244 3.93 4.49 -19.18
C LEU A 244 5.07 5.02 -20.06
N ASN A 245 6.30 4.74 -19.69
CA ASN A 245 7.50 5.02 -20.48
C ASN A 245 7.60 6.48 -20.92
N SER A 246 7.36 7.43 -19.99
CA SER A 246 7.41 8.87 -20.23
C SER A 246 8.84 9.43 -20.24
N GLY A 247 9.84 8.58 -19.92
CA GLY A 247 11.27 8.94 -19.91
C GLY A 247 11.71 9.64 -18.64
N PHE A 248 11.03 9.41 -17.52
CA PHE A 248 11.48 9.93 -16.24
C PHE A 248 12.73 9.21 -15.76
N THR A 249 13.56 9.93 -15.03
CA THR A 249 14.82 9.46 -14.47
C THR A 249 14.95 9.88 -13.01
N ASP A 250 15.94 9.37 -12.31
CA ASP A 250 16.26 9.77 -10.93
C ASP A 250 16.30 11.29 -10.70
N ARG A 251 16.66 12.06 -11.72
CA ARG A 251 16.72 13.54 -11.65
C ARG A 251 15.34 14.17 -11.45
N ASP A 252 14.28 13.48 -11.84
CA ASP A 252 12.90 13.94 -11.69
C ASP A 252 12.36 13.71 -10.29
N PHE A 253 13.00 12.82 -9.52
CA PHE A 253 12.58 12.39 -8.18
C PHE A 253 13.55 12.87 -7.10
N THR A 254 13.89 14.13 -7.08
CA THR A 254 14.80 14.74 -6.09
C THR A 254 14.07 15.75 -5.22
N GLN A 255 14.64 16.09 -4.04
CA GLN A 255 14.10 17.18 -3.21
C GLN A 255 14.11 18.54 -3.95
N ASN A 256 15.00 18.73 -4.93
CA ASN A 256 15.00 19.92 -5.78
C ASN A 256 13.86 19.89 -6.79
N SER A 257 13.46 18.70 -7.27
CA SER A 257 12.28 18.53 -8.13
C SER A 257 11.00 18.92 -7.41
N LEU A 258 10.87 18.58 -6.09
CA LEU A 258 9.74 19.04 -5.26
C LEU A 258 9.55 20.56 -5.30
N LYS A 259 10.64 21.34 -5.22
CA LYS A 259 10.57 22.81 -5.20
C LYS A 259 10.18 23.42 -6.56
N ARG A 260 10.45 22.69 -7.65
CA ARG A 260 10.19 23.12 -9.04
C ARG A 260 8.84 22.64 -9.58
N SER A 261 8.20 21.71 -8.89
CA SER A 261 6.90 21.14 -9.25
C SER A 261 5.77 22.16 -9.02
N ARG A 262 5.75 23.26 -9.79
CA ARG A 262 4.72 24.32 -9.73
C ARG A 262 3.76 24.20 -10.89
#